data_2bad4dc2c6f49db2d5e6e960ba4f972e
#
_entry.id   2bad4dc2c6f49db2d5e6e960ba4f972e
#
_cell.length_a   1.000
_cell.length_b   1.000
_cell.length_c   1.000
_cell.angle_alpha   90.00
_cell.angle_beta   90.00
_cell.angle_gamma   90.00
#
_symmetry.space_group_name_H-M   'P 1'
#
loop_
_entity.id
_entity.type
_entity.pdbx_description
1 polymer ?
#
loop_
_entity_poly.entity_id
_entity_poly.type
_entity_poly.pdbx_seq_one_letter_code
_entity_poly.pdbx_strand_id
1 'polypeptide(L)'
;MSIDAQAPRTLSDHRPHDAEDLTIEVPAARLSAVRVPARTGDPATAPVALLVPGFTGSKEDFLPVMGPLADRGFTVVAFSQRGQWGSTGPGQAEPPVDATGYELETLGQDVHHVVDALAGRGGSGGRHVATDAAPAAPLGPVHLLGHSFGGVVGLQAVIRDPGRFASYTHWNSGPRSRADRSEQIAAIRAAGSAALWPLWFLPERLDGDDPEVAWYRTRLLGTASAQLLGALEIMQAQTDRVDELRATGLPVLVSHGDTDDAWPQDWQRDMAERAGARYEVVADAGHSAQVDQPQASADLLAGFWRSAAPTA
;
A
#
# COMPACT_ATOMS: atom_id res chain seq x y z
N MET A 1 16.03 37.66 1.79
CA MET A 1 15.35 36.98 2.91
C MET A 1 15.02 35.57 2.41
N SER A 2 15.86 34.60 2.75
CA SER A 2 15.61 33.19 2.42
C SER A 2 14.53 32.70 3.37
N ILE A 3 13.37 32.35 2.83
CA ILE A 3 12.38 31.58 3.59
C ILE A 3 12.92 30.16 3.56
N ASP A 4 13.57 29.74 4.66
CA ASP A 4 13.83 28.33 4.92
C ASP A 4 12.44 27.67 4.98
N ALA A 5 12.05 27.02 3.90
CA ALA A 5 10.92 26.10 3.89
C ALA A 5 11.29 25.01 4.88
N GLN A 6 10.67 25.02 6.05
CA GLN A 6 10.90 24.04 7.09
C GLN A 6 10.60 22.66 6.50
N ALA A 7 11.56 21.74 6.55
CA ALA A 7 11.36 20.38 6.03
C ALA A 7 10.09 19.77 6.66
N PRO A 8 9.32 18.98 5.89
CA PRO A 8 8.14 18.30 6.41
C PRO A 8 8.49 17.50 7.66
N ARG A 9 7.64 17.57 8.68
CA ARG A 9 7.86 16.90 9.96
C ARG A 9 7.16 15.54 10.05
N THR A 10 6.13 15.33 9.22
CA THR A 10 5.36 14.09 9.16
C THR A 10 4.98 13.79 7.72
N LEU A 11 4.59 12.54 7.43
CA LEU A 11 4.10 12.17 6.09
C LEU A 11 2.90 13.00 5.66
N SER A 12 2.05 13.44 6.58
CA SER A 12 0.88 14.26 6.29
C SER A 12 1.24 15.64 5.72
N ASP A 13 2.42 16.16 6.02
CA ASP A 13 2.90 17.45 5.50
C ASP A 13 3.24 17.39 3.99
N HIS A 14 3.39 16.19 3.44
CA HIS A 14 3.59 15.97 2.00
C HIS A 14 2.28 15.89 1.20
N ARG A 15 1.13 16.13 1.84
CA ARG A 15 -0.17 16.03 1.16
C ARG A 15 -0.26 17.01 -0.01
N PRO A 16 -0.49 16.52 -1.25
CA PRO A 16 -0.72 17.40 -2.40
C PRO A 16 -1.94 18.31 -2.17
N HIS A 17 -1.85 19.56 -2.64
CA HIS A 17 -2.91 20.56 -2.44
C HIS A 17 -4.25 20.22 -3.13
N ASP A 18 -4.20 19.40 -4.17
CA ASP A 18 -5.32 18.90 -4.97
C ASP A 18 -5.74 17.46 -4.56
N ALA A 19 -5.25 16.98 -3.43
CA ALA A 19 -5.61 15.67 -2.92
C ALA A 19 -7.04 15.68 -2.36
N GLU A 20 -7.83 14.70 -2.79
CA GLU A 20 -9.22 14.48 -2.41
C GLU A 20 -9.33 13.29 -1.46
N ASP A 21 -10.06 13.46 -0.35
CA ASP A 21 -10.35 12.33 0.55
C ASP A 21 -11.53 11.52 0.00
N LEU A 22 -11.38 10.21 0.03
CA LEU A 22 -12.42 9.26 -0.38
C LEU A 22 -12.72 8.30 0.77
N THR A 23 -13.97 7.87 0.82
CA THR A 23 -14.39 6.72 1.65
C THR A 23 -14.98 5.65 0.73
N ILE A 24 -14.45 4.44 0.83
CA ILE A 24 -14.87 3.31 0.00
C ILE A 24 -15.51 2.27 0.90
N GLU A 25 -16.81 2.02 0.70
CA GLU A 25 -17.54 0.98 1.43
C GLU A 25 -17.21 -0.40 0.83
N VAL A 26 -16.77 -1.32 1.68
CA VAL A 26 -16.53 -2.72 1.33
C VAL A 26 -17.30 -3.61 2.34
N PRO A 27 -17.47 -4.90 2.09
CA PRO A 27 -18.12 -5.78 3.07
C PRO A 27 -17.42 -5.72 4.43
N ALA A 28 -18.19 -5.35 5.46
CA ALA A 28 -17.80 -5.23 6.87
C ALA A 28 -16.70 -4.19 7.18
N ALA A 29 -16.40 -3.25 6.25
CA ALA A 29 -15.45 -2.18 6.51
C ALA A 29 -15.72 -0.92 5.66
N ARG A 30 -15.16 0.20 6.12
CA ARG A 30 -15.03 1.44 5.35
C ARG A 30 -13.55 1.75 5.22
N LEU A 31 -13.09 1.88 3.98
CA LEU A 31 -11.69 2.15 3.68
C LEU A 31 -11.51 3.66 3.46
N SER A 32 -10.59 4.25 4.20
CA SER A 32 -10.14 5.62 3.97
C SER A 32 -9.14 5.63 2.82
N ALA A 33 -9.38 6.49 1.85
CA ALA A 33 -8.50 6.63 0.69
C ALA A 33 -8.21 8.11 0.39
N VAL A 34 -7.18 8.34 -0.39
CA VAL A 34 -6.83 9.65 -0.94
C VAL A 34 -6.61 9.49 -2.43
N ARG A 35 -7.12 10.44 -3.22
CA ARG A 35 -6.95 10.53 -4.66
C ARG A 35 -6.23 11.82 -5.02
N VAL A 36 -5.30 11.73 -5.96
CA VAL A 36 -4.71 12.89 -6.63
C VAL A 36 -4.96 12.73 -8.12
N PRO A 37 -5.74 13.62 -8.75
CA PRO A 37 -6.03 13.54 -10.18
C PRO A 37 -4.77 13.81 -11.01
N ALA A 38 -4.71 13.20 -12.20
CA ALA A 38 -3.64 13.50 -13.15
C ALA A 38 -3.60 15.00 -13.47
N ARG A 39 -2.41 15.60 -13.45
CA ARG A 39 -2.20 17.03 -13.72
C ARG A 39 -1.78 17.30 -15.15
N THR A 40 -1.50 16.25 -15.93
CA THR A 40 -1.17 16.32 -17.36
C THR A 40 -2.08 15.38 -18.14
N GLY A 41 -2.51 15.79 -19.33
CA GLY A 41 -3.53 15.06 -20.09
C GLY A 41 -4.94 15.36 -19.58
N ASP A 42 -5.90 14.52 -19.97
CA ASP A 42 -7.28 14.59 -19.50
C ASP A 42 -7.45 13.69 -18.25
N PRO A 43 -7.72 14.27 -17.07
CA PRO A 43 -7.90 13.48 -15.83
C PRO A 43 -9.02 12.43 -15.90
N ALA A 44 -10.01 12.63 -16.80
CA ALA A 44 -11.13 11.70 -16.94
C ALA A 44 -10.73 10.40 -17.64
N THR A 45 -9.69 10.43 -18.45
CA THR A 45 -9.18 9.27 -19.22
C THR A 45 -7.77 8.85 -18.81
N ALA A 46 -7.18 9.55 -17.84
CA ALA A 46 -5.85 9.25 -17.33
C ALA A 46 -5.80 7.83 -16.72
N PRO A 47 -4.69 7.09 -16.94
CA PRO A 47 -4.50 5.80 -16.29
C PRO A 47 -4.48 5.95 -14.77
N VAL A 48 -5.04 4.97 -14.07
CA VAL A 48 -5.12 4.96 -12.62
C VAL A 48 -4.06 4.05 -12.03
N ALA A 49 -3.34 4.56 -11.03
CA ALA A 49 -2.45 3.80 -10.17
C ALA A 49 -3.11 3.62 -8.79
N LEU A 50 -3.25 2.36 -8.34
CA LEU A 50 -3.78 2.01 -7.01
C LEU A 50 -2.63 1.52 -6.13
N LEU A 51 -2.46 2.16 -4.97
CA LEU A 51 -1.34 1.94 -4.06
C LEU A 51 -1.82 1.31 -2.74
N VAL A 52 -1.22 0.18 -2.37
CA VAL A 52 -1.57 -0.62 -1.18
C VAL A 52 -0.44 -0.55 -0.17
N PRO A 53 -0.66 -0.03 1.05
CA PRO A 53 0.38 0.18 2.05
C PRO A 53 0.82 -1.09 2.76
N GLY A 54 1.98 -1.00 3.40
CA GLY A 54 2.59 -2.06 4.19
C GLY A 54 1.95 -2.31 5.56
N PHE A 55 2.61 -3.17 6.33
CA PHE A 55 2.28 -3.43 7.74
C PHE A 55 2.50 -2.15 8.57
N THR A 56 1.60 -1.86 9.50
CA THR A 56 1.52 -0.60 10.25
C THR A 56 1.40 0.66 9.41
N GLY A 57 1.32 0.51 8.09
CA GLY A 57 1.22 1.60 7.13
C GLY A 57 -0.20 2.15 7.00
N SER A 58 -0.34 3.11 6.11
CA SER A 58 -1.60 3.74 5.74
C SER A 58 -1.45 4.46 4.40
N LYS A 59 -2.54 5.02 3.88
CA LYS A 59 -2.51 5.80 2.63
C LYS A 59 -1.49 6.95 2.66
N GLU A 60 -1.17 7.45 3.84
CA GLU A 60 -0.21 8.54 4.04
C GLU A 60 1.22 8.17 3.62
N ASP A 61 1.58 6.88 3.60
CA ASP A 61 2.91 6.42 3.18
C ASP A 61 3.22 6.74 1.70
N PHE A 62 2.19 7.09 0.94
CA PHE A 62 2.34 7.42 -0.48
C PHE A 62 2.22 8.91 -0.79
N LEU A 63 1.85 9.76 0.18
CA LEU A 63 1.67 11.20 -0.08
C LEU A 63 2.88 11.85 -0.76
N PRO A 64 4.15 11.52 -0.39
CA PRO A 64 5.31 12.10 -1.05
C PRO A 64 5.42 11.81 -2.54
N VAL A 65 5.00 10.62 -3.00
CA VAL A 65 5.11 10.19 -4.41
C VAL A 65 3.88 10.50 -5.25
N MET A 66 2.71 10.76 -4.62
CA MET A 66 1.45 10.94 -5.35
C MET A 66 1.45 12.18 -6.25
N GLY A 67 1.92 13.34 -5.75
CA GLY A 67 2.06 14.55 -6.56
C GLY A 67 2.99 14.37 -7.76
N PRO A 68 4.22 13.88 -7.56
CA PRO A 68 5.13 13.52 -8.65
C PRO A 68 4.53 12.58 -9.71
N LEU A 69 3.73 11.58 -9.31
CA LEU A 69 3.05 10.68 -10.24
C LEU A 69 1.91 11.38 -11.00
N ALA A 70 1.16 12.26 -10.33
CA ALA A 70 0.12 13.07 -10.95
C ALA A 70 0.70 14.03 -12.03
N ASP A 71 1.86 14.62 -11.77
CA ASP A 71 2.61 15.42 -12.74
C ASP A 71 3.05 14.61 -13.97
N ARG A 72 3.16 13.28 -13.83
CA ARG A 72 3.49 12.35 -14.91
C ARG A 72 2.27 11.78 -15.63
N GLY A 73 1.06 12.26 -15.32
CA GLY A 73 -0.18 11.95 -16.03
C GLY A 73 -0.94 10.73 -15.49
N PHE A 74 -0.71 10.33 -14.25
CA PHE A 74 -1.47 9.27 -13.60
C PHE A 74 -2.44 9.86 -12.58
N THR A 75 -3.68 9.39 -12.59
CA THR A 75 -4.55 9.56 -11.42
C THR A 75 -4.11 8.53 -10.38
N VAL A 76 -3.72 9.01 -9.19
CA VAL A 76 -3.15 8.16 -8.14
C VAL A 76 -4.14 8.02 -7.00
N VAL A 77 -4.40 6.78 -6.58
CA VAL A 77 -5.24 6.47 -5.44
C VAL A 77 -4.46 5.61 -4.46
N ALA A 78 -4.37 6.05 -3.21
CA ALA A 78 -3.87 5.24 -2.11
C ALA A 78 -5.00 5.02 -1.09
N PHE A 79 -5.09 3.84 -0.52
CA PHE A 79 -6.07 3.55 0.52
C PHE A 79 -5.42 2.85 1.71
N SER A 80 -5.93 3.11 2.91
CA SER A 80 -5.61 2.33 4.10
C SER A 80 -6.41 1.02 4.05
N GLN A 81 -5.75 -0.12 4.21
CA GLN A 81 -6.43 -1.42 4.24
C GLN A 81 -7.44 -1.47 5.40
N ARG A 82 -8.39 -2.40 5.39
CA ARG A 82 -9.34 -2.56 6.50
C ARG A 82 -8.61 -2.60 7.84
N GLY A 83 -9.12 -1.87 8.82
CA GLY A 83 -8.54 -1.76 10.15
C GLY A 83 -7.25 -0.95 10.27
N GLN A 84 -6.61 -0.54 9.18
CA GLN A 84 -5.49 0.40 9.23
C GLN A 84 -5.97 1.82 9.54
N TRP A 85 -5.04 2.69 9.95
CA TRP A 85 -5.29 4.10 10.29
C TRP A 85 -6.27 4.78 9.32
N GLY A 86 -7.36 5.30 9.89
CA GLY A 86 -8.44 5.97 9.13
C GLY A 86 -9.50 5.04 8.55
N SER A 87 -9.22 3.73 8.42
CA SER A 87 -10.18 2.72 7.96
C SER A 87 -10.82 1.97 9.13
N THR A 88 -12.07 1.52 8.95
CA THR A 88 -12.70 0.60 9.88
C THR A 88 -12.48 -0.86 9.46
N GLY A 89 -12.85 -1.79 10.33
CA GLY A 89 -12.82 -3.23 10.05
C GLY A 89 -13.53 -4.01 11.15
N PRO A 90 -13.72 -5.31 10.95
CA PRO A 90 -14.30 -6.18 11.96
C PRO A 90 -13.32 -6.42 13.12
N GLY A 91 -13.79 -7.09 14.18
CA GLY A 91 -12.99 -7.53 15.29
C GLY A 91 -13.26 -6.80 16.58
N GLN A 92 -12.78 -7.38 17.67
CA GLN A 92 -12.89 -6.82 19.01
C GLN A 92 -11.69 -5.91 19.29
N ALA A 93 -11.97 -4.79 19.94
CA ALA A 93 -10.92 -3.87 20.38
C ALA A 93 -10.13 -4.41 21.59
N GLU A 94 -10.73 -5.31 22.37
CA GLU A 94 -10.16 -5.81 23.63
C GLU A 94 -9.57 -7.22 23.50
N PRO A 95 -8.46 -7.50 24.19
CA PRO A 95 -7.85 -8.82 24.27
C PRO A 95 -8.79 -9.88 24.92
N PRO A 96 -8.65 -11.17 24.55
CA PRO A 96 -7.71 -11.67 23.55
C PRO A 96 -8.14 -11.33 22.10
N VAL A 97 -7.20 -10.79 21.34
CA VAL A 97 -7.45 -10.38 19.95
C VAL A 97 -7.43 -11.61 19.03
N ASP A 98 -8.36 -11.66 18.09
CA ASP A 98 -8.33 -12.59 16.96
C ASP A 98 -8.29 -11.83 15.63
N ALA A 99 -7.89 -12.50 14.56
CA ALA A 99 -7.70 -11.93 13.23
C ALA A 99 -8.87 -12.21 12.27
N THR A 100 -10.03 -12.65 12.78
CA THR A 100 -11.20 -12.94 11.95
C THR A 100 -11.62 -11.75 11.11
N GLY A 101 -11.72 -11.96 9.78
CA GLY A 101 -12.04 -10.92 8.80
C GLY A 101 -10.83 -10.17 8.26
N TYR A 102 -9.61 -10.62 8.61
CA TYR A 102 -8.33 -10.10 8.10
C TYR A 102 -7.49 -11.17 7.39
N GLU A 103 -8.14 -12.20 6.87
CA GLU A 103 -7.49 -13.23 6.06
C GLU A 103 -6.97 -12.64 4.75
N LEU A 104 -5.89 -13.20 4.21
CA LEU A 104 -5.25 -12.73 2.96
C LEU A 104 -6.25 -12.67 1.79
N GLU A 105 -7.15 -13.65 1.72
CA GLU A 105 -8.21 -13.69 0.72
C GLU A 105 -9.15 -12.48 0.82
N THR A 106 -9.53 -12.12 2.03
CA THR A 106 -10.40 -10.97 2.31
C THR A 106 -9.71 -9.65 1.96
N LEU A 107 -8.42 -9.50 2.33
CA LEU A 107 -7.62 -8.32 1.99
C LEU A 107 -7.43 -8.18 0.47
N GLY A 108 -7.14 -9.27 -0.23
CA GLY A 108 -7.07 -9.29 -1.69
C GLY A 108 -8.40 -8.94 -2.36
N GLN A 109 -9.53 -9.41 -1.78
CA GLN A 109 -10.86 -9.05 -2.28
C GLN A 109 -11.18 -7.57 -2.07
N ASP A 110 -10.70 -6.93 -1.00
CA ASP A 110 -10.86 -5.49 -0.81
C ASP A 110 -10.21 -4.68 -1.94
N VAL A 111 -9.05 -5.12 -2.44
CA VAL A 111 -8.42 -4.47 -3.60
C VAL A 111 -9.37 -4.49 -4.81
N HIS A 112 -10.06 -5.60 -5.06
CA HIS A 112 -11.05 -5.68 -6.14
C HIS A 112 -12.25 -4.78 -5.89
N HIS A 113 -12.74 -4.69 -4.65
CA HIS A 113 -13.83 -3.77 -4.29
C HIS A 113 -13.43 -2.30 -4.49
N VAL A 114 -12.18 -1.94 -4.18
CA VAL A 114 -11.64 -0.60 -4.46
C VAL A 114 -11.62 -0.33 -5.95
N VAL A 115 -11.14 -1.26 -6.77
CA VAL A 115 -11.16 -1.13 -8.25
C VAL A 115 -12.59 -0.96 -8.76
N ASP A 116 -13.56 -1.73 -8.26
CA ASP A 116 -14.96 -1.61 -8.65
C ASP A 116 -15.57 -0.26 -8.26
N ALA A 117 -15.25 0.23 -7.06
CA ALA A 117 -15.72 1.54 -6.58
C ALA A 117 -15.17 2.67 -7.45
N LEU A 118 -13.88 2.63 -7.79
CA LEU A 118 -13.23 3.60 -8.67
C LEU A 118 -13.79 3.57 -10.10
N ALA A 119 -14.22 2.40 -10.57
CA ALA A 119 -14.86 2.21 -11.88
C ALA A 119 -16.34 2.60 -11.91
N GLY A 120 -16.93 3.06 -10.80
CA GLY A 120 -18.35 3.32 -10.70
C GLY A 120 -19.22 2.05 -10.81
N ARG A 121 -18.63 0.86 -10.71
CA ARG A 121 -19.30 -0.45 -10.82
C ARG A 121 -19.84 -0.94 -9.47
N GLY A 122 -20.15 -0.04 -8.54
CA GLY A 122 -20.69 -0.37 -7.23
C GLY A 122 -22.03 -1.09 -7.30
N GLY A 123 -21.99 -2.41 -7.45
CA GLY A 123 -23.06 -3.34 -7.05
C GLY A 123 -23.12 -3.43 -5.52
N SER A 124 -24.01 -4.25 -4.96
CA SER A 124 -24.34 -4.37 -3.52
C SER A 124 -23.17 -4.62 -2.53
N GLY A 125 -21.93 -4.49 -2.94
CA GLY A 125 -20.73 -4.72 -2.12
C GLY A 125 -19.75 -3.54 -2.02
N GLY A 126 -19.89 -2.49 -2.80
CA GLY A 126 -19.02 -1.31 -2.71
C GLY A 126 -19.77 -0.05 -3.14
N ARG A 127 -20.03 0.86 -2.22
CA ARG A 127 -20.56 2.18 -2.54
C ARG A 127 -19.44 3.20 -2.37
N HIS A 128 -19.19 3.94 -3.42
CA HIS A 128 -18.39 5.14 -3.36
C HIS A 128 -19.23 6.22 -2.69
N VAL A 129 -18.87 6.67 -1.52
CA VAL A 129 -19.38 7.92 -0.97
C VAL A 129 -18.39 9.00 -1.37
N ALA A 130 -18.52 9.50 -2.60
CA ALA A 130 -17.80 10.67 -3.02
C ALA A 130 -18.39 11.92 -2.37
N THR A 131 -17.56 12.81 -1.91
CA THR A 131 -17.87 14.23 -1.89
C THR A 131 -18.18 14.66 -3.33
N ASP A 132 -19.34 15.16 -3.63
CA ASP A 132 -19.85 15.89 -4.83
C ASP A 132 -19.18 15.74 -6.21
N ALA A 133 -18.26 14.79 -6.42
CA ALA A 133 -17.60 14.56 -7.70
C ALA A 133 -18.45 13.67 -8.61
N ALA A 134 -18.54 14.08 -9.88
CA ALA A 134 -19.26 13.35 -10.93
C ALA A 134 -18.79 11.88 -11.05
N PRO A 135 -19.69 10.95 -11.46
CA PRO A 135 -19.33 9.55 -11.67
C PRO A 135 -18.15 9.48 -12.66
N ALA A 136 -17.09 8.80 -12.23
CA ALA A 136 -15.91 8.62 -13.06
C ALA A 136 -16.28 7.86 -14.34
N ALA A 137 -15.62 8.22 -15.45
CA ALA A 137 -15.68 7.45 -16.70
C ALA A 137 -15.28 5.98 -16.44
N PRO A 138 -15.77 5.01 -17.25
CA PRO A 138 -15.41 3.61 -17.04
C PRO A 138 -13.89 3.47 -17.03
N LEU A 139 -13.36 3.06 -15.87
CA LEU A 139 -11.93 2.81 -15.72
C LEU A 139 -11.52 1.59 -16.55
N GLY A 140 -10.45 1.77 -17.32
CA GLY A 140 -9.66 0.65 -17.86
C GLY A 140 -8.98 -0.13 -16.72
N PRO A 141 -8.20 -1.17 -17.04
CA PRO A 141 -7.39 -1.87 -16.05
C PRO A 141 -6.44 -0.91 -15.32
N VAL A 142 -6.27 -1.10 -14.01
CA VAL A 142 -5.46 -0.21 -13.16
C VAL A 142 -4.04 -0.74 -12.98
N HIS A 143 -3.07 0.14 -12.79
CA HIS A 143 -1.74 -0.23 -12.33
C HIS A 143 -1.77 -0.43 -10.82
N LEU A 144 -1.50 -1.65 -10.35
CA LEU A 144 -1.48 -1.97 -8.92
C LEU A 144 -0.04 -1.92 -8.39
N LEU A 145 0.16 -1.21 -7.28
CA LEU A 145 1.40 -1.24 -6.51
C LEU A 145 1.11 -1.70 -5.09
N GLY A 146 1.83 -2.73 -4.64
CA GLY A 146 1.80 -3.15 -3.25
C GLY A 146 3.16 -2.95 -2.57
N HIS A 147 3.18 -2.12 -1.52
CA HIS A 147 4.38 -1.86 -0.72
C HIS A 147 4.47 -2.83 0.45
N SER A 148 5.61 -3.50 0.61
CA SER A 148 5.87 -4.37 1.77
C SER A 148 4.76 -5.44 1.95
N PHE A 149 4.07 -5.49 3.09
CA PHE A 149 2.89 -6.34 3.28
C PHE A 149 1.80 -6.10 2.23
N GLY A 150 1.65 -4.86 1.77
CA GLY A 150 0.77 -4.54 0.63
C GLY A 150 1.15 -5.27 -0.66
N GLY A 151 2.43 -5.63 -0.82
CA GLY A 151 2.90 -6.51 -1.90
C GLY A 151 2.33 -7.92 -1.78
N VAL A 152 2.25 -8.47 -0.58
CA VAL A 152 1.63 -9.80 -0.34
C VAL A 152 0.13 -9.75 -0.66
N VAL A 153 -0.56 -8.68 -0.24
CA VAL A 153 -2.00 -8.49 -0.53
C VAL A 153 -2.24 -8.23 -2.01
N GLY A 154 -1.42 -7.39 -2.65
CA GLY A 154 -1.49 -7.12 -4.10
C GLY A 154 -1.25 -8.39 -4.93
N LEU A 155 -0.28 -9.23 -4.53
CA LEU A 155 -0.03 -10.52 -5.15
C LEU A 155 -1.28 -11.43 -5.10
N GLN A 156 -1.95 -11.51 -3.95
CA GLN A 156 -3.21 -12.25 -3.83
C GLN A 156 -4.27 -11.70 -4.79
N ALA A 157 -4.41 -10.39 -4.89
CA ALA A 157 -5.40 -9.77 -5.77
C ALA A 157 -5.13 -10.07 -7.25
N VAL A 158 -3.88 -9.93 -7.73
CA VAL A 158 -3.57 -10.15 -9.14
C VAL A 158 -3.64 -11.62 -9.54
N ILE A 159 -3.28 -12.55 -8.66
CA ILE A 159 -3.44 -13.99 -8.93
C ILE A 159 -4.91 -14.37 -9.05
N ARG A 160 -5.77 -13.77 -8.22
CA ARG A 160 -7.20 -14.07 -8.22
C ARG A 160 -7.93 -13.63 -9.49
N ASP A 161 -7.67 -12.41 -9.97
CA ASP A 161 -8.29 -11.86 -11.16
C ASP A 161 -7.35 -10.86 -11.86
N PRO A 162 -6.40 -11.37 -12.66
CA PRO A 162 -5.41 -10.54 -13.33
C PRO A 162 -6.02 -9.57 -14.34
N GLY A 163 -7.18 -9.89 -14.92
CA GLY A 163 -7.85 -9.08 -15.94
C GLY A 163 -8.28 -7.68 -15.49
N ARG A 164 -8.24 -7.41 -14.20
CA ARG A 164 -8.53 -6.09 -13.62
C ARG A 164 -7.36 -5.14 -13.63
N PHE A 165 -6.15 -5.64 -13.87
CA PHE A 165 -4.91 -4.89 -13.73
C PHE A 165 -4.17 -4.75 -15.05
N ALA A 166 -3.65 -3.56 -15.32
CA ALA A 166 -2.77 -3.29 -16.46
C ALA A 166 -1.33 -3.77 -16.17
N SER A 167 -0.92 -3.72 -14.90
CA SER A 167 0.38 -4.19 -14.43
C SER A 167 0.37 -4.36 -12.92
N TYR A 168 1.38 -5.06 -12.41
CA TYR A 168 1.62 -5.19 -10.98
C TYR A 168 3.03 -4.73 -10.61
N THR A 169 3.15 -3.92 -9.56
CA THR A 169 4.42 -3.52 -8.97
C THR A 169 4.55 -4.10 -7.56
N HIS A 170 5.53 -4.98 -7.38
CA HIS A 170 5.93 -5.54 -6.09
C HIS A 170 7.04 -4.67 -5.52
N TRP A 171 6.67 -3.79 -4.57
CA TRP A 171 7.50 -2.68 -4.11
C TRP A 171 8.01 -2.92 -2.70
N ASN A 172 9.34 -3.00 -2.51
CA ASN A 172 9.99 -3.25 -1.22
C ASN A 172 9.38 -4.47 -0.49
N SER A 173 9.17 -5.56 -1.20
CA SER A 173 8.49 -6.76 -0.70
C SER A 173 9.18 -8.02 -1.22
N GLY A 174 8.93 -9.17 -0.62
CA GLY A 174 9.59 -10.42 -0.99
C GLY A 174 8.63 -11.58 -1.21
N PRO A 175 9.15 -12.68 -1.79
CA PRO A 175 8.32 -13.79 -2.27
C PRO A 175 7.77 -14.68 -1.15
N ARG A 176 8.36 -14.65 0.04
CA ARG A 176 8.05 -15.57 1.14
C ARG A 176 8.40 -15.00 2.51
N SER A 177 7.94 -15.66 3.57
CA SER A 177 8.31 -15.31 4.94
C SER A 177 9.82 -15.32 5.14
N ARG A 178 10.32 -14.30 5.85
CA ARG A 178 11.73 -14.16 6.21
C ARG A 178 12.02 -14.47 7.68
N ALA A 179 11.09 -14.11 8.56
CA ALA A 179 11.34 -14.03 10.00
C ALA A 179 10.27 -14.72 10.80
N ASP A 180 10.66 -15.27 11.94
CA ASP A 180 9.72 -15.71 12.98
C ASP A 180 9.10 -14.46 13.64
N ARG A 181 7.77 -14.43 13.66
CA ARG A 181 6.95 -13.34 14.22
C ARG A 181 6.14 -13.77 15.44
N SER A 182 6.47 -14.92 15.99
CA SER A 182 5.71 -15.55 17.08
C SER A 182 5.61 -14.65 18.32
N GLU A 183 6.66 -13.89 18.62
CA GLU A 183 6.67 -12.94 19.75
C GLU A 183 5.69 -11.78 19.53
N GLN A 184 5.74 -11.14 18.35
CA GLN A 184 4.82 -10.05 18.01
C GLN A 184 3.37 -10.54 17.96
N ILE A 185 3.12 -11.70 17.38
CA ILE A 185 1.80 -12.33 17.33
C ILE A 185 1.27 -12.57 18.75
N ALA A 186 2.08 -13.15 19.63
CA ALA A 186 1.70 -13.41 21.01
C ALA A 186 1.42 -12.10 21.78
N ALA A 187 2.26 -11.08 21.58
CA ALA A 187 2.12 -9.79 22.24
C ALA A 187 0.82 -9.08 21.83
N ILE A 188 0.50 -9.01 20.52
CA ILE A 188 -0.75 -8.38 20.05
C ILE A 188 -1.96 -9.18 20.55
N ARG A 189 -1.93 -10.49 20.44
CA ARG A 189 -3.03 -11.34 20.88
C ARG A 189 -3.37 -11.11 22.36
N ALA A 190 -2.34 -10.93 23.20
CA ALA A 190 -2.49 -10.75 24.63
C ALA A 190 -2.82 -9.33 25.06
N ALA A 191 -2.33 -8.29 24.35
CA ALA A 191 -2.38 -6.91 24.82
C ALA A 191 -2.69 -5.85 23.74
N GLY A 192 -3.02 -6.29 22.51
CA GLY A 192 -3.40 -5.39 21.41
C GLY A 192 -2.23 -4.64 20.77
N SER A 193 -2.57 -3.65 19.93
CA SER A 193 -1.60 -2.90 19.11
C SER A 193 -0.51 -2.19 19.92
N ALA A 194 -0.82 -1.75 21.13
CA ALA A 194 0.13 -1.05 22.01
C ALA A 194 1.36 -1.92 22.36
N ALA A 195 1.20 -3.25 22.36
CA ALA A 195 2.29 -4.19 22.64
C ALA A 195 3.40 -4.20 21.57
N LEU A 196 3.11 -3.73 20.36
CA LEU A 196 4.13 -3.67 19.30
C LEU A 196 5.09 -2.50 19.47
N TRP A 197 4.67 -1.41 20.10
CA TRP A 197 5.47 -0.19 20.17
C TRP A 197 6.87 -0.44 20.76
N PRO A 198 7.00 -1.06 21.96
CA PRO A 198 8.31 -1.33 22.56
C PRO A 198 9.13 -2.41 21.82
N LEU A 199 8.50 -3.23 20.98
CA LEU A 199 9.18 -4.26 20.19
C LEU A 199 9.80 -3.72 18.89
N TRP A 200 9.37 -2.52 18.43
CA TRP A 200 9.74 -1.98 17.13
C TRP A 200 10.62 -0.73 17.22
N PHE A 201 10.56 -0.02 18.36
CA PHE A 201 11.32 1.20 18.53
C PHE A 201 12.37 1.01 19.62
N LEU A 202 13.55 1.57 19.38
CA LEU A 202 14.59 1.60 20.39
C LEU A 202 14.11 2.41 21.62
N PRO A 203 14.47 2.01 22.85
CA PRO A 203 14.02 2.66 24.07
C PRO A 203 14.22 4.18 24.06
N GLU A 204 15.32 4.67 23.53
CA GLU A 204 15.64 6.09 23.41
C GLU A 204 14.70 6.88 22.49
N ARG A 205 13.94 6.19 21.63
CA ARG A 205 12.92 6.79 20.74
C ARG A 205 11.50 6.71 21.29
N LEU A 206 11.30 5.92 22.35
CA LEU A 206 9.95 5.68 22.89
C LEU A 206 9.36 6.92 23.61
N ASP A 207 10.21 7.75 24.20
CA ASP A 207 9.84 8.88 25.06
C ASP A 207 10.22 10.24 24.45
N GLY A 208 10.58 10.28 23.16
CA GLY A 208 11.01 11.51 22.49
C GLY A 208 9.83 12.43 22.13
N ASP A 209 10.06 13.75 22.24
CA ASP A 209 9.17 14.81 21.75
C ASP A 209 9.22 14.98 20.23
N ASP A 210 9.77 14.01 19.50
CA ASP A 210 9.86 14.03 18.04
C ASP A 210 8.46 13.90 17.42
N PRO A 211 7.98 14.91 16.68
CA PRO A 211 6.65 14.90 16.08
C PRO A 211 6.43 13.71 15.13
N GLU A 212 7.48 13.24 14.45
CA GLU A 212 7.40 12.10 13.56
C GLU A 212 7.15 10.80 14.36
N VAL A 213 7.89 10.60 15.43
CA VAL A 213 7.72 9.44 16.34
C VAL A 213 6.33 9.45 16.97
N ALA A 214 5.87 10.63 17.44
CA ALA A 214 4.53 10.79 18.00
C ALA A 214 3.44 10.47 16.96
N TRP A 215 3.63 10.87 15.71
CA TRP A 215 2.71 10.57 14.62
C TRP A 215 2.67 9.06 14.31
N TYR A 216 3.81 8.39 14.18
CA TYR A 216 3.87 6.93 13.98
C TYR A 216 3.21 6.17 15.12
N ARG A 217 3.43 6.61 16.38
CA ARG A 217 2.77 6.01 17.54
C ARG A 217 1.25 6.16 17.49
N THR A 218 0.78 7.35 17.17
CA THR A 218 -0.66 7.63 17.04
C THR A 218 -1.28 6.75 15.96
N ARG A 219 -0.64 6.62 14.81
CA ARG A 219 -1.07 5.76 13.70
C ARG A 219 -1.12 4.29 14.11
N LEU A 220 -0.07 3.79 14.77
CA LEU A 220 -0.03 2.40 15.25
C LEU A 220 -1.16 2.12 16.23
N LEU A 221 -1.36 2.99 17.22
CA LEU A 221 -2.41 2.82 18.23
C LEU A 221 -3.83 2.99 17.66
N GLY A 222 -3.98 3.76 16.58
CA GLY A 222 -5.24 3.93 15.85
C GLY A 222 -5.50 2.84 14.81
N THR A 223 -4.57 1.89 14.62
CA THR A 223 -4.75 0.71 13.78
C THR A 223 -5.39 -0.41 14.61
N ALA A 224 -6.38 -1.10 14.05
CA ALA A 224 -7.06 -2.19 14.74
C ALA A 224 -6.08 -3.32 15.10
N SER A 225 -6.09 -3.76 16.35
CA SER A 225 -5.23 -4.85 16.81
C SER A 225 -5.42 -6.13 16.00
N ALA A 226 -6.65 -6.43 15.59
CA ALA A 226 -7.00 -7.57 14.75
C ALA A 226 -6.35 -7.47 13.34
N GLN A 227 -6.26 -6.27 12.76
CA GLN A 227 -5.56 -6.05 11.49
C GLN A 227 -4.06 -6.34 11.61
N LEU A 228 -3.43 -5.83 12.67
CA LEU A 228 -2.01 -6.06 12.91
C LEU A 228 -1.72 -7.54 13.16
N LEU A 229 -2.58 -8.22 13.93
CA LEU A 229 -2.47 -9.65 14.18
C LEU A 229 -2.59 -10.45 12.87
N GLY A 230 -3.63 -10.19 12.07
CA GLY A 230 -3.85 -10.87 10.80
C GLY A 230 -2.70 -10.65 9.81
N ALA A 231 -2.18 -9.43 9.71
CA ALA A 231 -1.04 -9.14 8.87
C ALA A 231 0.23 -9.90 9.29
N LEU A 232 0.50 -10.01 10.61
CA LEU A 232 1.65 -10.80 11.11
C LEU A 232 1.46 -12.29 10.85
N GLU A 233 0.27 -12.84 11.06
CA GLU A 233 -0.04 -14.25 10.80
C GLU A 233 0.09 -14.58 9.30
N ILE A 234 -0.39 -13.70 8.42
CA ILE A 234 -0.22 -13.84 6.97
C ILE A 234 1.26 -13.80 6.59
N MET A 235 2.02 -12.83 7.09
CA MET A 235 3.46 -12.74 6.80
C MET A 235 4.25 -13.92 7.37
N GLN A 236 3.85 -14.47 8.51
CA GLN A 236 4.45 -15.68 9.07
C GLN A 236 4.20 -16.90 8.20
N ALA A 237 2.98 -17.03 7.68
CA ALA A 237 2.55 -18.16 6.85
C ALA A 237 2.85 -17.96 5.34
N GLN A 238 3.44 -16.82 4.96
CA GLN A 238 3.68 -16.48 3.56
C GLN A 238 4.54 -17.54 2.87
N THR A 239 4.00 -18.13 1.81
CA THR A 239 4.67 -19.08 0.92
C THR A 239 5.05 -18.41 -0.40
N ASP A 240 6.01 -19.01 -1.11
CA ASP A 240 6.43 -18.57 -2.43
C ASP A 240 5.33 -18.87 -3.47
N ARG A 241 4.87 -17.83 -4.16
CA ARG A 241 3.81 -17.90 -5.19
C ARG A 241 4.25 -17.24 -6.51
N VAL A 242 5.55 -17.19 -6.76
CA VAL A 242 6.12 -16.53 -7.95
C VAL A 242 5.66 -17.21 -9.23
N ASP A 243 5.49 -18.52 -9.24
CA ASP A 243 5.01 -19.26 -10.42
C ASP A 243 3.54 -18.92 -10.75
N GLU A 244 2.71 -18.71 -9.72
CA GLU A 244 1.33 -18.24 -9.89
C GLU A 244 1.32 -16.79 -10.45
N LEU A 245 2.20 -15.92 -9.95
CA LEU A 245 2.35 -14.56 -10.48
C LEU A 245 2.74 -14.61 -11.97
N ARG A 246 3.74 -15.40 -12.32
CA ARG A 246 4.14 -15.58 -13.71
C ARG A 246 2.99 -16.06 -14.60
N ALA A 247 2.18 -16.98 -14.10
CA ALA A 247 1.05 -17.53 -14.83
C ALA A 247 -0.06 -16.51 -15.14
N THR A 248 -0.09 -15.37 -14.41
CA THR A 248 -1.05 -14.29 -14.70
C THR A 248 -0.82 -13.63 -16.06
N GLY A 249 0.41 -13.65 -16.57
CA GLY A 249 0.80 -12.97 -17.81
C GLY A 249 0.85 -11.44 -17.70
N LEU A 250 0.65 -10.87 -16.51
CA LEU A 250 0.73 -9.43 -16.30
C LEU A 250 2.16 -8.92 -16.48
N PRO A 251 2.34 -7.70 -17.01
CA PRO A 251 3.58 -6.96 -16.83
C PRO A 251 3.86 -6.74 -15.34
N VAL A 252 5.04 -7.15 -14.87
CA VAL A 252 5.43 -7.05 -13.44
C VAL A 252 6.71 -6.25 -13.30
N LEU A 253 6.75 -5.39 -12.28
CA LEU A 253 7.96 -4.74 -11.76
C LEU A 253 8.22 -5.25 -10.35
N VAL A 254 9.42 -5.72 -10.07
CA VAL A 254 9.93 -5.94 -8.71
C VAL A 254 10.97 -4.87 -8.44
N SER A 255 10.80 -4.12 -7.37
CA SER A 255 11.73 -3.02 -7.05
C SER A 255 11.86 -2.82 -5.54
N HIS A 256 13.02 -2.34 -5.11
CA HIS A 256 13.31 -1.99 -3.72
C HIS A 256 14.36 -0.87 -3.65
N GLY A 257 14.55 -0.30 -2.47
CA GLY A 257 15.66 0.61 -2.20
C GLY A 257 16.99 -0.14 -2.06
N ASP A 258 18.11 0.50 -2.38
CA ASP A 258 19.43 -0.11 -2.33
C ASP A 258 19.89 -0.45 -0.89
N THR A 259 19.28 0.16 0.12
CA THR A 259 19.54 -0.11 1.53
C THR A 259 18.34 -0.81 2.23
N ASP A 260 17.35 -1.30 1.47
CA ASP A 260 16.23 -2.07 2.02
C ASP A 260 16.71 -3.40 2.62
N ASP A 261 16.45 -3.62 3.91
CA ASP A 261 16.83 -4.80 4.67
C ASP A 261 15.63 -5.65 5.13
N ALA A 262 14.39 -5.26 4.77
CA ALA A 262 13.19 -5.97 5.18
C ALA A 262 13.07 -7.35 4.55
N TRP A 263 13.47 -7.48 3.28
CA TRP A 263 13.70 -8.77 2.62
C TRP A 263 15.08 -8.81 1.98
N PRO A 264 15.74 -9.99 1.90
CA PRO A 264 17.01 -10.13 1.19
C PRO A 264 16.84 -9.66 -0.28
N GLN A 265 17.76 -8.81 -0.72
CA GLN A 265 17.69 -8.25 -2.08
C GLN A 265 17.90 -9.32 -3.15
N ASP A 266 18.67 -10.35 -2.85
CA ASP A 266 18.85 -11.51 -3.73
C ASP A 266 17.54 -12.30 -3.92
N TRP A 267 16.68 -12.38 -2.89
CA TRP A 267 15.36 -12.99 -3.03
C TRP A 267 14.42 -12.18 -3.93
N GLN A 268 14.50 -10.86 -3.86
CA GLN A 268 13.69 -9.98 -4.72
C GLN A 268 14.16 -10.07 -6.18
N ARG A 269 15.47 -10.18 -6.41
CA ARG A 269 16.04 -10.40 -7.74
C ARG A 269 15.63 -11.76 -8.32
N ASP A 270 15.78 -12.85 -7.53
CA ASP A 270 15.34 -14.20 -7.92
C ASP A 270 13.84 -14.23 -8.26
N MET A 271 13.02 -13.56 -7.43
CA MET A 271 11.59 -13.40 -7.71
C MET A 271 11.35 -12.74 -9.07
N ALA A 272 12.05 -11.67 -9.38
CA ALA A 272 11.91 -10.97 -10.65
C ALA A 272 12.31 -11.87 -11.84
N GLU A 273 13.44 -12.55 -11.73
CA GLU A 273 13.91 -13.48 -12.77
C GLU A 273 12.90 -14.60 -13.03
N ARG A 274 12.40 -15.26 -11.98
CA ARG A 274 11.43 -16.35 -12.08
C ARG A 274 10.07 -15.88 -12.59
N ALA A 275 9.63 -14.70 -12.19
CA ALA A 275 8.37 -14.10 -12.67
C ALA A 275 8.47 -13.60 -14.11
N GLY A 276 9.67 -13.44 -14.67
CA GLY A 276 9.87 -12.73 -15.93
C GLY A 276 9.59 -11.23 -15.83
N ALA A 277 9.79 -10.67 -14.64
CA ALA A 277 9.51 -9.29 -14.31
C ALA A 277 10.69 -8.36 -14.61
N ARG A 278 10.39 -7.08 -14.82
CA ARG A 278 11.41 -6.03 -14.75
C ARG A 278 11.91 -5.92 -13.31
N TYR A 279 13.22 -5.78 -13.12
CA TYR A 279 13.87 -5.58 -11.83
C TYR A 279 14.59 -4.25 -11.81
N GLU A 280 14.34 -3.45 -10.78
CA GLU A 280 14.98 -2.13 -10.61
C GLU A 280 15.28 -1.87 -9.13
N VAL A 281 16.34 -1.09 -8.89
CA VAL A 281 16.74 -0.67 -7.54
C VAL A 281 16.71 0.85 -7.46
N VAL A 282 16.06 1.39 -6.45
CA VAL A 282 16.04 2.83 -6.19
C VAL A 282 17.26 3.18 -5.33
N ALA A 283 18.14 3.99 -5.87
CA ALA A 283 19.35 4.42 -5.15
C ALA A 283 19.02 5.36 -3.99
N ASP A 284 19.84 5.32 -2.95
CA ASP A 284 19.72 6.15 -1.73
C ASP A 284 18.35 6.01 -1.05
N ALA A 285 17.79 4.80 -1.06
CA ALA A 285 16.48 4.51 -0.49
C ALA A 285 16.52 3.23 0.36
N GLY A 286 15.76 3.26 1.47
CA GLY A 286 15.52 2.11 2.35
C GLY A 286 14.24 1.36 2.00
N HIS A 287 13.56 0.89 3.06
CA HIS A 287 12.32 0.12 2.93
C HIS A 287 11.12 0.91 2.39
N SER A 288 11.16 2.23 2.42
CA SER A 288 10.10 3.11 1.94
C SER A 288 10.58 4.02 0.82
N ALA A 289 11.04 3.43 -0.29
CA ALA A 289 11.64 4.18 -1.39
C ALA A 289 10.73 5.28 -1.97
N GLN A 290 9.41 5.14 -1.88
CA GLN A 290 8.41 6.16 -2.26
C GLN A 290 8.43 7.38 -1.32
N VAL A 291 8.98 7.25 -0.11
CA VAL A 291 9.18 8.33 0.87
C VAL A 291 10.58 8.91 0.74
N ASP A 292 11.60 8.03 0.69
CA ASP A 292 13.01 8.43 0.70
C ASP A 292 13.41 9.15 -0.60
N GLN A 293 12.91 8.63 -1.74
CA GLN A 293 13.23 9.12 -3.09
C GLN A 293 11.97 9.29 -3.95
N PRO A 294 11.04 10.22 -3.60
CA PRO A 294 9.73 10.30 -4.24
C PRO A 294 9.80 10.63 -5.74
N GLN A 295 10.76 11.47 -6.17
CA GLN A 295 10.90 11.82 -7.58
C GLN A 295 11.45 10.66 -8.40
N ALA A 296 12.52 10.00 -7.92
CA ALA A 296 13.11 8.85 -8.58
C ALA A 296 12.14 7.66 -8.63
N SER A 297 11.40 7.42 -7.53
CA SER A 297 10.33 6.43 -7.48
C SER A 297 9.22 6.73 -8.51
N ALA A 298 8.79 7.98 -8.62
CA ALA A 298 7.78 8.37 -9.60
C ALA A 298 8.27 8.22 -11.05
N ASP A 299 9.53 8.54 -11.35
CA ASP A 299 10.12 8.36 -12.69
C ASP A 299 10.14 6.89 -13.08
N LEU A 300 10.60 6.03 -12.18
CA LEU A 300 10.68 4.59 -12.38
C LEU A 300 9.28 3.99 -12.60
N LEU A 301 8.35 4.28 -11.69
CA LEU A 301 6.99 3.77 -11.74
C LEU A 301 6.25 4.21 -13.01
N ALA A 302 6.27 5.52 -13.31
CA ALA A 302 5.62 6.06 -14.51
C ALA A 302 6.23 5.51 -15.80
N GLY A 303 7.55 5.34 -15.84
CA GLY A 303 8.24 4.70 -16.97
C GLY A 303 7.80 3.27 -17.19
N PHE A 304 7.71 2.48 -16.12
CA PHE A 304 7.23 1.10 -16.18
C PHE A 304 5.75 1.03 -16.60
N TRP A 305 4.87 1.78 -15.95
CA TRP A 305 3.43 1.73 -16.22
C TRP A 305 3.08 2.13 -17.66
N ARG A 306 3.78 3.12 -18.22
CA ARG A 306 3.58 3.48 -19.64
C ARG A 306 3.99 2.35 -20.58
N SER A 307 5.07 1.62 -20.26
CA SER A 307 5.51 0.47 -21.09
C SER A 307 4.59 -0.75 -20.96
N ALA A 308 3.83 -0.84 -19.87
CA ALA A 308 2.88 -1.91 -19.57
C ALA A 308 1.47 -1.62 -20.12
N ALA A 309 1.18 -0.39 -20.56
CA ALA A 309 -0.11 -0.06 -21.16
C ALA A 309 -0.29 -0.84 -22.47
N PRO A 310 -1.49 -1.38 -22.74
CA PRO A 310 -1.78 -1.97 -24.05
C PRO A 310 -1.47 -0.97 -25.16
N THR A 311 -0.72 -1.38 -26.18
CA THR A 311 -0.58 -0.58 -27.40
C THR A 311 -1.95 -0.43 -28.03
N ALA A 312 -2.42 0.82 -28.18
CA ALA A 312 -3.70 1.17 -28.80
C ALA A 312 -3.81 0.67 -30.25
#